data_69fbd4b20ca90203f9431fe4ee1392d7
#
_entry.id   69fbd4b20ca90203f9431fe4ee1392d7
#
_cell.length_a   1.000
_cell.length_b   1.000
_cell.length_c   1.000
_cell.angle_alpha   90.00
_cell.angle_beta   90.00
_cell.angle_gamma   90.00
#
_symmetry.space_group_name_H-M   'P 1'
#
loop_
_entity.id
_entity.type
_entity.pdbx_description
1 polymer ?
#
loop_
_entity_poly.entity_id
_entity_poly.type
_entity_poly.pdbx_seq_one_letter_code
_entity_poly.pdbx_strand_id
1 'polypeptide(L)'
;MLPKAKSVEIASESVSDILKTVTIPPCPAVVSLLLEESRRPEVDFHKIIRLITGDVGLSASMMKTANSPLFALRNKVQTVQQATAVLGLKNVVNIVKGLALQRALSPKGVNMERFWDRSTYHSLISARLAKRVPDLNREDAYTFGLFHDCGIPILMQRFPTYKDTLALANRSARPVCDLENERHGTDHVAVGAMLARNWQLPEVIVQAIRLHHQFDILRDEAAEAAEAVRALTAISLLADHLITSYLDLPDESEWFAHGASALNYLGFDESELDDLRSETNEELAAADSDRR
;
A
#
# COMPACT_ATOMS: atom_id res chain seq x y z
N MET A 1 23.53 2.19 -37.54
CA MET A 1 22.95 0.87 -37.24
C MET A 1 23.47 0.45 -35.89
N LEU A 2 22.69 0.71 -34.84
CA LEU A 2 23.07 0.51 -33.40
C LEU A 2 22.46 -0.80 -32.89
N PRO A 3 23.17 -1.63 -32.12
CA PRO A 3 22.65 -2.90 -31.64
C PRO A 3 21.84 -2.66 -30.35
N LYS A 4 20.52 -2.60 -30.46
CA LYS A 4 19.59 -2.36 -29.32
C LYS A 4 18.90 -3.60 -28.73
N ALA A 5 19.33 -4.83 -29.06
CA ALA A 5 18.55 -6.01 -28.72
C ALA A 5 19.12 -6.93 -27.61
N LYS A 6 20.39 -6.78 -27.19
CA LYS A 6 21.02 -7.75 -26.28
C LYS A 6 21.01 -7.40 -24.79
N SER A 7 20.82 -6.12 -24.41
CA SER A 7 20.87 -5.72 -22.99
C SER A 7 19.55 -5.96 -22.25
N VAL A 8 18.42 -6.03 -22.95
CA VAL A 8 17.09 -6.21 -22.33
C VAL A 8 16.79 -7.67 -21.99
N GLU A 9 17.27 -8.62 -22.80
CA GLU A 9 17.05 -10.07 -22.55
C GLU A 9 17.87 -10.61 -21.36
N ILE A 10 19.10 -10.13 -21.16
CA ILE A 10 19.95 -10.60 -20.05
C ILE A 10 19.40 -10.11 -18.69
N ALA A 11 18.84 -8.90 -18.63
CA ALA A 11 18.20 -8.38 -17.42
C ALA A 11 16.89 -9.14 -17.08
N SER A 12 16.12 -9.57 -18.09
CA SER A 12 14.86 -10.29 -17.87
C SER A 12 15.05 -11.73 -17.36
N GLU A 13 16.09 -12.42 -17.81
CA GLU A 13 16.40 -13.78 -17.31
C GLU A 13 16.91 -13.76 -15.87
N SER A 14 17.78 -12.82 -15.49
CA SER A 14 18.31 -12.71 -14.13
C SER A 14 17.23 -12.32 -13.11
N VAL A 15 16.33 -11.39 -13.43
CA VAL A 15 15.18 -11.01 -12.60
C VAL A 15 14.23 -12.20 -12.42
N SER A 16 13.92 -12.93 -13.49
CA SER A 16 13.06 -14.11 -13.42
C SER A 16 13.63 -15.20 -12.52
N ASP A 17 14.94 -15.40 -12.51
CA ASP A 17 15.57 -16.44 -11.69
C ASP A 17 15.64 -16.04 -10.21
N ILE A 18 15.87 -14.78 -9.91
CA ILE A 18 15.83 -14.27 -8.53
C ILE A 18 14.42 -14.30 -7.99
N LEU A 19 13.42 -13.90 -8.76
CA LEU A 19 12.00 -13.98 -8.37
C LEU A 19 11.57 -15.41 -8.02
N LYS A 20 12.12 -16.44 -8.67
CA LYS A 20 11.89 -17.85 -8.30
C LYS A 20 12.46 -18.22 -6.93
N THR A 21 13.44 -17.49 -6.44
CA THR A 21 14.06 -17.72 -5.11
C THR A 21 13.37 -16.96 -3.99
N VAL A 22 12.51 -16.01 -4.31
CA VAL A 22 11.72 -15.24 -3.34
C VAL A 22 10.49 -16.06 -2.95
N THR A 23 10.37 -16.37 -1.67
CA THR A 23 9.20 -17.10 -1.16
C THR A 23 8.04 -16.14 -0.94
N ILE A 24 7.04 -16.19 -1.80
CA ILE A 24 5.80 -15.43 -1.63
C ILE A 24 4.88 -16.17 -0.65
N PRO A 25 4.51 -15.57 0.49
CA PRO A 25 3.62 -16.23 1.43
C PRO A 25 2.23 -16.44 0.81
N PRO A 26 1.59 -17.60 1.09
CA PRO A 26 0.24 -17.87 0.61
C PRO A 26 -0.76 -16.89 1.20
N CYS A 27 -1.84 -16.61 0.46
CA CYS A 27 -2.94 -15.83 0.99
C CYS A 27 -3.57 -16.55 2.20
N PRO A 28 -3.68 -15.89 3.37
CA PRO A 28 -4.36 -16.50 4.50
C PRO A 28 -5.80 -16.88 4.16
N ALA A 29 -6.22 -18.07 4.55
CA ALA A 29 -7.54 -18.62 4.20
C ALA A 29 -8.69 -17.65 4.55
N VAL A 30 -8.60 -16.99 5.71
CA VAL A 30 -9.59 -15.98 6.12
C VAL A 30 -9.70 -14.83 5.12
N VAL A 31 -8.58 -14.35 4.56
CA VAL A 31 -8.58 -13.26 3.56
C VAL A 31 -9.18 -13.76 2.25
N SER A 32 -8.78 -14.93 1.76
CA SER A 32 -9.36 -15.52 0.54
C SER A 32 -10.88 -15.66 0.64
N LEU A 33 -11.37 -16.20 1.75
CA LEU A 33 -12.82 -16.37 1.99
C LEU A 33 -13.56 -15.04 2.13
N LEU A 34 -12.94 -14.04 2.76
CA LEU A 34 -13.51 -12.69 2.87
C LEU A 34 -13.57 -11.99 1.52
N LEU A 35 -12.52 -12.10 0.71
CA LEU A 35 -12.49 -11.54 -0.65
C LEU A 35 -13.53 -12.21 -1.55
N GLU A 36 -13.66 -13.54 -1.48
CA GLU A 36 -14.69 -14.29 -2.21
C GLU A 36 -16.10 -13.82 -1.82
N GLU A 37 -16.38 -13.75 -0.51
CA GLU A 37 -17.71 -13.36 -0.01
C GLU A 37 -18.03 -11.90 -0.33
N SER A 38 -17.06 -10.99 -0.22
CA SER A 38 -17.29 -9.56 -0.49
C SER A 38 -17.58 -9.24 -1.97
N ARG A 39 -17.24 -10.16 -2.89
CA ARG A 39 -17.50 -10.02 -4.35
C ARG A 39 -18.86 -10.57 -4.78
N ARG A 40 -19.59 -11.21 -3.88
CA ARG A 40 -20.92 -11.75 -4.21
C ARG A 40 -21.94 -10.63 -4.39
N PRO A 41 -22.89 -10.79 -5.31
CA PRO A 41 -24.02 -9.85 -5.45
C PRO A 41 -24.82 -9.72 -4.14
N GLU A 42 -25.01 -10.83 -3.44
CA GLU A 42 -25.62 -10.89 -2.12
C GLU A 42 -24.58 -11.35 -1.11
N VAL A 43 -24.11 -10.42 -0.28
CA VAL A 43 -23.07 -10.66 0.73
C VAL A 43 -23.67 -11.25 2.00
N ASP A 44 -23.20 -12.41 2.45
CA ASP A 44 -23.56 -12.98 3.74
C ASP A 44 -22.73 -12.38 4.88
N PHE A 45 -23.25 -11.34 5.51
CA PHE A 45 -22.63 -10.67 6.67
C PHE A 45 -22.37 -11.61 7.84
N HIS A 46 -23.27 -12.58 8.09
CA HIS A 46 -23.09 -13.55 9.16
C HIS A 46 -21.90 -14.48 8.88
N LYS A 47 -21.71 -14.86 7.62
CA LYS A 47 -20.55 -15.66 7.22
C LYS A 47 -19.24 -14.89 7.46
N ILE A 48 -19.19 -13.61 7.09
CA ILE A 48 -18.03 -12.75 7.31
C ILE A 48 -17.72 -12.62 8.81
N ILE A 49 -18.73 -12.34 9.64
CA ILE A 49 -18.55 -12.25 11.08
C ILE A 49 -18.02 -13.57 11.63
N ARG A 50 -18.56 -14.72 11.21
CA ARG A 50 -18.08 -16.05 11.63
C ARG A 50 -16.63 -16.30 11.22
N LEU A 51 -16.23 -15.92 10.02
CA LEU A 51 -14.84 -16.07 9.55
C LEU A 51 -13.87 -15.28 10.41
N ILE A 52 -14.21 -14.04 10.76
CA ILE A 52 -13.36 -13.18 11.61
C ILE A 52 -13.34 -13.70 13.05
N THR A 53 -14.50 -14.07 13.62
CA THR A 53 -14.60 -14.54 15.00
C THR A 53 -13.99 -15.93 15.22
N GLY A 54 -13.82 -16.70 14.15
CA GLY A 54 -13.14 -18.00 14.19
C GLY A 54 -11.64 -17.91 14.49
N ASP A 55 -11.01 -16.75 14.30
CA ASP A 55 -9.63 -16.45 14.68
C ASP A 55 -9.62 -15.43 15.83
N VAL A 56 -9.35 -15.90 17.06
CA VAL A 56 -9.36 -15.07 18.28
C VAL A 56 -8.38 -13.90 18.18
N GLY A 57 -7.18 -14.14 17.64
CA GLY A 57 -6.17 -13.10 17.51
C GLY A 57 -6.52 -12.06 16.44
N LEU A 58 -7.17 -12.47 15.34
CA LEU A 58 -7.67 -11.57 14.32
C LEU A 58 -8.82 -10.72 14.86
N SER A 59 -9.76 -11.34 15.59
CA SER A 59 -10.86 -10.64 16.25
C SER A 59 -10.35 -9.58 17.23
N ALA A 60 -9.41 -9.93 18.10
CA ALA A 60 -8.83 -9.00 19.07
C ALA A 60 -8.11 -7.85 18.39
N SER A 61 -7.30 -8.12 17.36
CA SER A 61 -6.60 -7.10 16.60
C SER A 61 -7.57 -6.19 15.83
N MET A 62 -8.59 -6.77 15.21
CA MET A 62 -9.64 -6.01 14.53
C MET A 62 -10.39 -5.10 15.51
N MET A 63 -10.75 -5.60 16.68
CA MET A 63 -11.44 -4.81 17.71
C MET A 63 -10.57 -3.65 18.21
N LYS A 64 -9.26 -3.89 18.42
CA LYS A 64 -8.29 -2.85 18.75
C LYS A 64 -8.25 -1.76 17.67
N THR A 65 -8.11 -2.18 16.41
CA THR A 65 -8.09 -1.25 15.28
C THR A 65 -9.40 -0.50 15.11
N ALA A 66 -10.55 -1.18 15.21
CA ALA A 66 -11.87 -0.55 15.11
C ALA A 66 -12.12 0.52 16.18
N ASN A 67 -11.58 0.31 17.39
CA ASN A 67 -11.70 1.24 18.50
C ASN A 67 -10.61 2.32 18.53
N SER A 68 -9.69 2.32 17.56
CA SER A 68 -8.69 3.38 17.46
C SER A 68 -9.32 4.71 17.04
N PRO A 69 -8.71 5.86 17.37
CA PRO A 69 -9.19 7.19 17.00
C PRO A 69 -9.39 7.36 15.50
N LEU A 70 -8.68 6.57 14.69
CA LEU A 70 -8.79 6.50 13.25
C LEU A 70 -10.23 6.40 12.73
N PHE A 71 -11.08 5.67 13.46
CA PHE A 71 -12.49 5.48 13.10
C PHE A 71 -13.42 6.43 13.85
N ALA A 72 -12.89 7.27 14.75
CA ALA A 72 -13.61 8.30 15.51
C ALA A 72 -14.96 7.83 16.08
N LEU A 73 -15.01 6.58 16.59
CA LEU A 73 -16.24 6.02 17.13
C LEU A 73 -16.61 6.73 18.46
N ARG A 74 -17.85 7.23 18.56
CA ARG A 74 -18.35 7.84 19.79
C ARG A 74 -18.37 6.87 20.98
N ASN A 75 -18.65 5.59 20.73
CA ASN A 75 -18.68 4.53 21.71
C ASN A 75 -17.80 3.37 21.25
N LYS A 76 -17.02 2.81 22.18
CA LYS A 76 -16.20 1.61 21.89
C LYS A 76 -17.10 0.42 21.54
N VAL A 77 -16.74 -0.26 20.42
CA VAL A 77 -17.38 -1.51 20.04
C VAL A 77 -16.75 -2.67 20.80
N GLN A 78 -17.56 -3.65 21.19
CA GLN A 78 -17.13 -4.78 22.01
C GLN A 78 -17.16 -6.12 21.23
N THR A 79 -17.76 -6.14 20.06
CA THR A 79 -17.89 -7.34 19.22
C THR A 79 -17.61 -7.05 17.77
N VAL A 80 -17.14 -8.04 17.01
CA VAL A 80 -16.97 -7.96 15.55
C VAL A 80 -18.27 -7.57 14.86
N GLN A 81 -19.40 -8.07 15.37
CA GLN A 81 -20.72 -7.73 14.84
C GLN A 81 -21.04 -6.24 15.01
N GLN A 82 -20.77 -5.66 16.20
CA GLN A 82 -20.93 -4.22 16.44
C GLN A 82 -20.00 -3.40 15.55
N ALA A 83 -18.72 -3.80 15.44
CA ALA A 83 -17.77 -3.14 14.56
C ALA A 83 -18.26 -3.16 13.11
N THR A 84 -18.77 -4.31 12.63
CA THR A 84 -19.31 -4.42 11.27
C THR A 84 -20.54 -3.55 11.06
N ALA A 85 -21.41 -3.42 12.06
CA ALA A 85 -22.60 -2.57 11.98
C ALA A 85 -22.27 -1.07 11.94
N VAL A 86 -21.23 -0.65 12.70
CA VAL A 86 -20.85 0.77 12.81
C VAL A 86 -19.91 1.20 11.69
N LEU A 87 -18.89 0.41 11.39
CA LEU A 87 -17.86 0.72 10.38
C LEU A 87 -18.32 0.36 8.96
N GLY A 88 -19.27 -0.54 8.85
CA GLY A 88 -19.66 -1.16 7.58
C GLY A 88 -18.70 -2.25 7.13
N LEU A 89 -19.22 -3.12 6.25
CA LEU A 89 -18.49 -4.30 5.77
C LEU A 89 -17.15 -3.97 5.10
N LYS A 90 -17.12 -2.94 4.27
CA LYS A 90 -15.93 -2.56 3.50
C LYS A 90 -14.75 -2.23 4.41
N ASN A 91 -14.97 -1.42 5.43
CA ASN A 91 -13.91 -1.07 6.40
C ASN A 91 -13.45 -2.28 7.19
N VAL A 92 -14.36 -3.17 7.60
CA VAL A 92 -14.03 -4.42 8.29
C VAL A 92 -13.16 -5.32 7.43
N VAL A 93 -13.52 -5.53 6.17
CA VAL A 93 -12.71 -6.31 5.21
C VAL A 93 -11.32 -5.69 5.01
N ASN A 94 -11.23 -4.37 4.91
CA ASN A 94 -9.97 -3.65 4.76
C ASN A 94 -9.07 -3.78 6.01
N ILE A 95 -9.63 -3.64 7.21
CA ILE A 95 -8.90 -3.90 8.46
C ILE A 95 -8.35 -5.33 8.49
N VAL A 96 -9.17 -6.31 8.13
CA VAL A 96 -8.75 -7.72 8.13
C VAL A 96 -7.65 -7.99 7.11
N LYS A 97 -7.73 -7.40 5.92
CA LYS A 97 -6.64 -7.48 4.92
C LYS A 97 -5.32 -6.96 5.50
N GLY A 98 -5.34 -5.78 6.16
CA GLY A 98 -4.15 -5.17 6.77
C GLY A 98 -3.55 -6.05 7.86
N LEU A 99 -4.37 -6.53 8.78
CA LEU A 99 -3.92 -7.41 9.87
C LEU A 99 -3.35 -8.74 9.35
N ALA A 100 -3.96 -9.30 8.32
CA ALA A 100 -3.48 -10.54 7.70
C ALA A 100 -2.16 -10.32 6.95
N LEU A 101 -2.01 -9.18 6.27
CA LEU A 101 -0.78 -8.78 5.60
C LEU A 101 0.37 -8.64 6.62
N GLN A 102 0.14 -7.90 7.70
CA GLN A 102 1.12 -7.75 8.79
C GLN A 102 1.57 -9.10 9.34
N ARG A 103 0.63 -10.01 9.63
CA ARG A 103 0.96 -11.34 10.14
C ARG A 103 1.77 -12.18 9.16
N ALA A 104 1.42 -12.13 7.87
CA ALA A 104 2.06 -12.93 6.84
C ALA A 104 3.49 -12.45 6.54
N LEU A 105 3.76 -11.13 6.68
CA LEU A 105 4.98 -10.51 6.20
C LEU A 105 5.93 -10.03 7.31
N SER A 106 5.59 -10.18 8.60
CA SER A 106 6.46 -9.71 9.68
C SER A 106 7.71 -10.59 9.81
N PRO A 107 8.93 -10.08 9.51
CA PRO A 107 10.18 -10.82 9.68
C PRO A 107 10.44 -11.07 11.17
N LYS A 108 10.90 -12.28 11.51
CA LYS A 108 11.23 -12.62 12.89
C LYS A 108 12.37 -11.74 13.41
N GLY A 109 12.19 -11.15 14.60
CA GLY A 109 13.24 -10.34 15.25
C GLY A 109 13.47 -8.95 14.66
N VAL A 110 12.59 -8.49 13.76
CA VAL A 110 12.63 -7.14 13.20
C VAL A 110 11.39 -6.38 13.67
N ASN A 111 11.59 -5.21 14.28
CA ASN A 111 10.48 -4.31 14.55
C ASN A 111 10.06 -3.65 13.23
N MET A 112 8.82 -3.91 12.82
CA MET A 112 8.19 -3.37 11.60
C MET A 112 7.05 -2.39 11.92
N GLU A 113 6.93 -1.94 13.17
CA GLU A 113 5.81 -1.11 13.61
C GLU A 113 5.69 0.17 12.75
N ARG A 114 6.77 0.93 12.61
CA ARG A 114 6.78 2.15 11.78
C ARG A 114 6.43 1.89 10.32
N PHE A 115 6.84 0.74 9.78
CA PHE A 115 6.50 0.34 8.41
C PHE A 115 4.99 0.13 8.27
N TRP A 116 4.39 -0.62 9.21
CA TRP A 116 2.95 -0.87 9.16
C TRP A 116 2.11 0.36 9.47
N ASP A 117 2.62 1.26 10.30
CA ASP A 117 2.01 2.55 10.55
C ASP A 117 1.97 3.39 9.27
N ARG A 118 3.13 3.51 8.56
CA ARG A 118 3.20 4.21 7.28
C ARG A 118 2.26 3.60 6.24
N SER A 119 2.23 2.27 6.11
CA SER A 119 1.28 1.58 5.21
C SER A 119 -0.18 1.87 5.55
N THR A 120 -0.50 1.95 6.85
CA THR A 120 -1.84 2.31 7.31
C THR A 120 -2.17 3.76 6.96
N TYR A 121 -1.28 4.71 7.24
CA TYR A 121 -1.46 6.12 6.86
C TYR A 121 -1.64 6.27 5.36
N HIS A 122 -0.78 5.61 4.59
CA HIS A 122 -0.87 5.65 3.14
C HIS A 122 -2.22 5.12 2.64
N SER A 123 -2.73 4.03 3.21
CA SER A 123 -4.05 3.48 2.83
C SER A 123 -5.21 4.45 3.07
N LEU A 124 -5.16 5.20 4.18
CA LEU A 124 -6.19 6.17 4.54
C LEU A 124 -6.17 7.38 3.63
N ILE A 125 -4.97 7.96 3.47
CA ILE A 125 -4.77 9.13 2.63
C ILE A 125 -5.12 8.80 1.18
N SER A 126 -4.67 7.65 0.66
CA SER A 126 -5.03 7.21 -0.69
C SER A 126 -6.55 7.08 -0.87
N ALA A 127 -7.25 6.47 0.09
CA ALA A 127 -8.71 6.35 0.05
C ALA A 127 -9.42 7.71 0.16
N ARG A 128 -8.85 8.68 0.86
CA ARG A 128 -9.37 10.05 0.95
C ARG A 128 -9.17 10.79 -0.36
N LEU A 129 -7.96 10.76 -0.92
CA LEU A 129 -7.63 11.39 -2.20
C LEU A 129 -8.48 10.83 -3.34
N ALA A 130 -8.71 9.52 -3.35
CA ALA A 130 -9.55 8.88 -4.36
C ALA A 130 -11.00 9.42 -4.40
N LYS A 131 -11.51 10.03 -3.33
CA LYS A 131 -12.83 10.68 -3.36
C LYS A 131 -12.87 11.92 -4.26
N ARG A 132 -11.72 12.55 -4.50
CA ARG A 132 -11.59 13.75 -5.32
C ARG A 132 -11.24 13.43 -6.78
N VAL A 133 -10.95 12.15 -7.08
CA VAL A 133 -10.61 11.68 -8.44
C VAL A 133 -11.82 10.98 -9.04
N PRO A 134 -12.37 11.46 -10.17
CA PRO A 134 -13.49 10.83 -10.84
C PRO A 134 -13.22 9.35 -11.16
N ASP A 135 -14.23 8.53 -11.06
CA ASP A 135 -14.23 7.10 -11.43
C ASP A 135 -13.19 6.22 -10.72
N LEU A 136 -12.42 6.77 -9.76
CA LEU A 136 -11.46 5.98 -8.99
C LEU A 136 -12.15 5.30 -7.80
N ASN A 137 -12.02 3.98 -7.71
CA ASN A 137 -12.60 3.21 -6.63
C ASN A 137 -11.82 3.45 -5.31
N ARG A 138 -12.50 3.96 -4.29
CA ARG A 138 -11.93 4.27 -2.98
C ARG A 138 -11.37 3.03 -2.27
N GLU A 139 -12.02 1.88 -2.39
CA GLU A 139 -11.60 0.64 -1.77
C GLU A 139 -10.34 0.08 -2.43
N ASP A 140 -10.21 0.27 -3.74
CA ASP A 140 -8.99 -0.09 -4.47
C ASP A 140 -7.83 0.83 -4.07
N ALA A 141 -8.06 2.14 -3.93
CA ALA A 141 -7.06 3.08 -3.45
C ALA A 141 -6.61 2.77 -2.00
N TYR A 142 -7.55 2.42 -1.10
CA TYR A 142 -7.20 1.94 0.24
C TYR A 142 -6.32 0.68 0.18
N THR A 143 -6.75 -0.31 -0.60
CA THR A 143 -6.04 -1.59 -0.71
C THR A 143 -4.67 -1.39 -1.35
N PHE A 144 -4.58 -0.56 -2.38
CA PHE A 144 -3.30 -0.19 -3.00
C PHE A 144 -2.36 0.46 -1.96
N GLY A 145 -2.81 1.49 -1.26
CA GLY A 145 -1.99 2.17 -0.25
C GLY A 145 -1.50 1.26 0.87
N LEU A 146 -2.30 0.24 1.24
CA LEU A 146 -1.89 -0.75 2.23
C LEU A 146 -0.83 -1.71 1.70
N PHE A 147 -0.86 -2.03 0.40
CA PHE A 147 -0.04 -3.07 -0.22
C PHE A 147 1.14 -2.53 -1.04
N HIS A 148 1.22 -1.22 -1.36
CA HIS A 148 2.18 -0.68 -2.32
C HIS A 148 3.62 -1.12 -2.03
N ASP A 149 4.02 -1.10 -0.77
CA ASP A 149 5.37 -1.44 -0.29
C ASP A 149 5.49 -2.88 0.27
N CYS A 150 4.48 -3.74 0.09
CA CYS A 150 4.47 -5.08 0.70
C CYS A 150 5.63 -6.00 0.24
N GLY A 151 6.36 -5.64 -0.81
CA GLY A 151 7.58 -6.31 -1.22
C GLY A 151 8.77 -6.08 -0.27
N ILE A 152 8.82 -4.93 0.41
CA ILE A 152 9.91 -4.56 1.34
C ILE A 152 10.11 -5.62 2.44
N PRO A 153 9.12 -6.01 3.25
CA PRO A 153 9.30 -7.03 4.27
C PRO A 153 9.69 -8.41 3.70
N ILE A 154 9.28 -8.74 2.49
CA ILE A 154 9.67 -9.99 1.81
C ILE A 154 11.16 -9.93 1.45
N LEU A 155 11.63 -8.82 0.87
CA LEU A 155 13.04 -8.61 0.54
C LEU A 155 13.91 -8.55 1.80
N MET A 156 13.43 -7.98 2.90
CA MET A 156 14.11 -8.02 4.20
C MET A 156 14.29 -9.44 4.74
N GLN A 157 13.35 -10.33 4.50
CA GLN A 157 13.48 -11.73 4.90
C GLN A 157 14.47 -12.48 4.01
N ARG A 158 14.53 -12.13 2.72
CA ARG A 158 15.37 -12.81 1.74
C ARG A 158 16.81 -12.34 1.75
N PHE A 159 17.06 -11.05 1.93
CA PHE A 159 18.38 -10.43 1.82
C PHE A 159 18.80 -9.77 3.13
N PRO A 160 19.81 -10.31 3.84
CA PRO A 160 20.28 -9.74 5.11
C PRO A 160 20.75 -8.28 4.99
N THR A 161 21.26 -7.87 3.81
CA THR A 161 21.78 -6.51 3.53
C THR A 161 20.70 -5.55 3.02
N TYR A 162 19.44 -5.96 2.94
CA TYR A 162 18.40 -5.11 2.36
C TYR A 162 18.14 -3.83 3.16
N LYS A 163 18.32 -3.87 4.50
CA LYS A 163 18.22 -2.66 5.34
C LYS A 163 19.26 -1.61 4.97
N ASP A 164 20.48 -2.05 4.59
CA ASP A 164 21.53 -1.14 4.15
C ASP A 164 21.18 -0.49 2.80
N THR A 165 20.48 -1.22 1.95
CA THR A 165 19.97 -0.69 0.68
C THR A 165 18.93 0.40 0.91
N LEU A 166 17.94 0.19 1.79
CA LEU A 166 16.96 1.22 2.16
C LEU A 166 17.64 2.44 2.82
N ALA A 167 18.60 2.20 3.71
CA ALA A 167 19.36 3.30 4.33
C ALA A 167 20.19 4.10 3.32
N LEU A 168 20.67 3.46 2.26
CA LEU A 168 21.38 4.12 1.17
C LEU A 168 20.40 4.92 0.31
N ALA A 169 19.23 4.37 -0.04
CA ALA A 169 18.19 5.06 -0.79
C ALA A 169 17.78 6.37 -0.09
N ASN A 170 17.54 6.32 1.21
CA ASN A 170 17.15 7.50 2.01
C ASN A 170 18.24 8.59 2.11
N ARG A 171 19.49 8.28 1.72
CA ARG A 171 20.62 9.23 1.77
C ARG A 171 21.12 9.66 0.40
N SER A 172 20.57 9.09 -0.65
CA SER A 172 20.96 9.35 -2.03
C SER A 172 19.79 9.91 -2.82
N ALA A 173 20.08 10.63 -3.90
CA ALA A 173 19.05 11.07 -4.86
C ALA A 173 18.70 9.99 -5.90
N ARG A 174 19.19 8.76 -5.72
CA ARG A 174 18.94 7.65 -6.65
C ARG A 174 17.60 7.02 -6.35
N PRO A 175 16.81 6.64 -7.37
CA PRO A 175 15.57 5.88 -7.19
C PRO A 175 15.81 4.59 -6.41
N VAL A 176 14.93 4.28 -5.47
CA VAL A 176 15.06 3.10 -4.60
C VAL A 176 15.08 1.81 -5.42
N CYS A 177 14.22 1.69 -6.43
CA CYS A 177 14.16 0.52 -7.30
C CYS A 177 15.46 0.26 -8.08
N ASP A 178 16.20 1.33 -8.47
CA ASP A 178 17.49 1.17 -9.16
C ASP A 178 18.53 0.57 -8.22
N LEU A 179 18.58 1.04 -6.96
CA LEU A 179 19.47 0.52 -5.94
C LEU A 179 19.16 -0.94 -5.56
N GLU A 180 17.88 -1.26 -5.47
CA GLU A 180 17.41 -2.62 -5.22
C GLU A 180 17.79 -3.57 -6.35
N ASN A 181 17.53 -3.18 -7.60
CA ASN A 181 17.88 -3.98 -8.77
C ASN A 181 19.40 -4.17 -8.89
N GLU A 182 20.21 -3.13 -8.64
CA GLU A 182 21.68 -3.23 -8.66
C GLU A 182 22.22 -4.19 -7.60
N ARG A 183 21.67 -4.16 -6.38
CA ARG A 183 22.21 -4.89 -5.23
C ARG A 183 21.61 -6.28 -5.04
N HIS A 184 20.36 -6.47 -5.46
CA HIS A 184 19.57 -7.68 -5.18
C HIS A 184 19.02 -8.35 -6.46
N GLY A 185 19.13 -7.68 -7.62
CA GLY A 185 18.64 -8.19 -8.91
C GLY A 185 17.11 -8.20 -9.01
N THR A 186 16.41 -7.56 -8.08
CA THR A 186 14.96 -7.36 -8.08
C THR A 186 14.61 -6.16 -7.19
N ASP A 187 13.39 -5.68 -7.31
CA ASP A 187 12.85 -4.55 -6.55
C ASP A 187 11.58 -4.92 -5.76
N HIS A 188 11.23 -4.08 -4.78
CA HIS A 188 10.06 -4.29 -3.94
C HIS A 188 8.75 -4.19 -4.74
N VAL A 189 8.69 -3.40 -5.81
CA VAL A 189 7.47 -3.26 -6.63
C VAL A 189 7.18 -4.54 -7.42
N ALA A 190 8.21 -5.22 -7.94
CA ALA A 190 8.07 -6.52 -8.60
C ALA A 190 7.58 -7.60 -7.64
N VAL A 191 8.23 -7.70 -6.47
CA VAL A 191 7.89 -8.69 -5.44
C VAL A 191 6.51 -8.40 -4.84
N GLY A 192 6.18 -7.13 -4.59
CA GLY A 192 4.86 -6.71 -4.11
C GLY A 192 3.74 -7.04 -5.11
N ALA A 193 3.95 -6.78 -6.39
CA ALA A 193 2.99 -7.14 -7.44
C ALA A 193 2.79 -8.67 -7.53
N MET A 194 3.85 -9.47 -7.34
CA MET A 194 3.73 -10.93 -7.27
C MET A 194 2.89 -11.38 -6.07
N LEU A 195 3.10 -10.78 -4.90
CA LEU A 195 2.28 -11.06 -3.71
C LEU A 195 0.82 -10.71 -3.98
N ALA A 196 0.55 -9.49 -4.47
CA ALA A 196 -0.80 -9.02 -4.76
C ALA A 196 -1.54 -9.93 -5.74
N ARG A 197 -0.85 -10.41 -6.79
CA ARG A 197 -1.40 -11.38 -7.75
C ARG A 197 -1.65 -12.74 -7.11
N ASN A 198 -0.73 -13.24 -6.28
CA ASN A 198 -0.90 -14.49 -5.54
C ASN A 198 -2.09 -14.42 -4.57
N TRP A 199 -2.34 -13.24 -3.98
CA TRP A 199 -3.49 -12.99 -3.11
C TRP A 199 -4.75 -12.61 -3.88
N GLN A 200 -4.74 -12.71 -5.23
CA GLN A 200 -5.89 -12.45 -6.09
C GLN A 200 -6.49 -11.04 -5.92
N LEU A 201 -5.64 -10.03 -5.68
CA LEU A 201 -6.10 -8.66 -5.71
C LEU A 201 -6.50 -8.24 -7.13
N PRO A 202 -7.36 -7.20 -7.30
CA PRO A 202 -7.70 -6.66 -8.61
C PRO A 202 -6.45 -6.30 -9.42
N GLU A 203 -6.50 -6.54 -10.74
CA GLU A 203 -5.34 -6.31 -11.62
C GLU A 203 -4.89 -4.83 -11.61
N VAL A 204 -5.82 -3.88 -11.44
CA VAL A 204 -5.51 -2.46 -11.29
C VAL A 204 -4.58 -2.21 -10.09
N ILE A 205 -4.79 -2.91 -8.97
CA ILE A 205 -3.93 -2.80 -7.78
C ILE A 205 -2.58 -3.44 -8.04
N VAL A 206 -2.55 -4.61 -8.68
CA VAL A 206 -1.30 -5.30 -9.05
C VAL A 206 -0.43 -4.42 -9.93
N GLN A 207 -1.02 -3.78 -10.95
CA GLN A 207 -0.33 -2.88 -11.85
C GLN A 207 0.11 -1.60 -11.15
N ALA A 208 -0.74 -1.00 -10.30
CA ALA A 208 -0.39 0.17 -9.52
C ALA A 208 0.80 -0.11 -8.59
N ILE A 209 0.83 -1.25 -7.88
CA ILE A 209 1.98 -1.67 -7.07
C ILE A 209 3.25 -1.80 -7.95
N ARG A 210 3.11 -2.35 -9.16
CA ARG A 210 4.27 -2.54 -10.05
C ARG A 210 4.83 -1.21 -10.57
N LEU A 211 3.99 -0.18 -10.71
CA LEU A 211 4.31 1.06 -11.42
C LEU A 211 4.40 2.30 -10.51
N HIS A 212 4.23 2.19 -9.20
CA HIS A 212 4.07 3.37 -8.34
C HIS A 212 5.32 4.26 -8.20
N HIS A 213 6.49 3.79 -8.62
CA HIS A 213 7.71 4.59 -8.79
C HIS A 213 8.00 4.96 -10.26
N GLN A 214 7.10 4.66 -11.21
CA GLN A 214 7.28 4.99 -12.62
C GLN A 214 6.47 6.25 -12.98
N PHE A 215 6.89 7.40 -12.50
CA PHE A 215 6.13 8.67 -12.63
C PHE A 215 6.08 9.22 -14.05
N ASP A 216 6.88 8.72 -14.98
CA ASP A 216 6.80 9.15 -16.39
C ASP A 216 5.45 8.83 -17.03
N ILE A 217 4.74 7.79 -16.54
CA ILE A 217 3.38 7.46 -16.99
C ILE A 217 2.38 8.59 -16.74
N LEU A 218 2.67 9.53 -15.83
CA LEU A 218 1.79 10.67 -15.53
C LEU A 218 1.85 11.76 -16.61
N ARG A 219 2.94 11.80 -17.38
CA ARG A 219 3.19 12.82 -18.42
C ARG A 219 2.89 12.31 -19.83
N ASP A 220 2.89 10.99 -20.01
CA ASP A 220 2.71 10.35 -21.32
C ASP A 220 1.23 9.99 -21.52
N GLU A 221 0.54 10.74 -22.37
CA GLU A 221 -0.85 10.46 -22.75
C GLU A 221 -0.99 9.14 -23.55
N ALA A 222 0.10 8.70 -24.19
CA ALA A 222 0.15 7.44 -24.93
C ALA A 222 0.59 6.25 -24.06
N ALA A 223 0.77 6.45 -22.73
CA ALA A 223 1.12 5.36 -21.83
C ALA A 223 0.06 4.26 -21.86
N GLU A 224 0.49 3.02 -22.00
CA GLU A 224 -0.40 1.85 -22.03
C GLU A 224 -1.09 1.58 -20.66
N ALA A 225 -0.65 2.27 -19.59
CA ALA A 225 -1.22 2.11 -18.27
C ALA A 225 -2.65 2.67 -18.21
N ALA A 226 -3.57 1.89 -17.63
CA ALA A 226 -4.95 2.29 -17.42
C ALA A 226 -5.04 3.57 -16.56
N GLU A 227 -6.03 4.41 -16.80
CA GLU A 227 -6.22 5.69 -16.10
C GLU A 227 -6.26 5.51 -14.57
N ALA A 228 -6.95 4.50 -14.07
CA ALA A 228 -6.97 4.19 -12.64
C ALA A 228 -5.58 3.84 -12.06
N VAL A 229 -4.70 3.19 -12.84
CA VAL A 229 -3.32 2.89 -12.43
C VAL A 229 -2.51 4.18 -12.35
N ARG A 230 -2.62 5.06 -13.35
CA ARG A 230 -1.96 6.38 -13.37
C ARG A 230 -2.42 7.23 -12.18
N ALA A 231 -3.73 7.26 -11.91
CA ALA A 231 -4.30 7.97 -10.76
C ALA A 231 -3.76 7.42 -9.43
N LEU A 232 -3.69 6.11 -9.26
CA LEU A 232 -3.12 5.50 -8.06
C LEU A 232 -1.63 5.80 -7.90
N THR A 233 -0.85 5.83 -8.99
CA THR A 233 0.57 6.23 -8.97
C THR A 233 0.73 7.70 -8.55
N ALA A 234 -0.10 8.61 -9.07
CA ALA A 234 -0.09 10.01 -8.65
C ALA A 234 -0.50 10.18 -7.18
N ILE A 235 -1.53 9.45 -6.75
CA ILE A 235 -1.97 9.41 -5.35
C ILE A 235 -0.86 8.88 -4.44
N SER A 236 -0.09 7.86 -4.86
CA SER A 236 1.01 7.31 -4.06
C SER A 236 2.04 8.39 -3.72
N LEU A 237 2.52 9.09 -4.72
CA LEU A 237 3.52 10.15 -4.53
C LEU A 237 3.00 11.29 -3.65
N LEU A 238 1.74 11.71 -3.84
CA LEU A 238 1.13 12.74 -3.00
C LEU A 238 0.91 12.25 -1.56
N ALA A 239 0.48 11.01 -1.37
CA ALA A 239 0.29 10.43 -0.05
C ALA A 239 1.62 10.33 0.71
N ASP A 240 2.71 9.89 0.05
CA ASP A 240 4.05 9.85 0.64
C ASP A 240 4.54 11.24 1.06
N HIS A 241 4.33 12.25 0.24
CA HIS A 241 4.67 13.63 0.58
C HIS A 241 3.88 14.14 1.80
N LEU A 242 2.57 13.89 1.85
CA LEU A 242 1.72 14.29 2.98
C LEU A 242 2.13 13.58 4.28
N ILE A 243 2.45 12.28 4.23
CA ILE A 243 2.93 11.49 5.38
C ILE A 243 4.29 11.99 5.85
N THR A 244 5.21 12.24 4.91
CA THR A 244 6.56 12.73 5.20
C THR A 244 6.50 14.10 5.87
N SER A 245 5.61 14.99 5.41
CA SER A 245 5.34 16.29 6.04
C SER A 245 4.76 16.15 7.45
N TYR A 246 3.80 15.24 7.66
CA TYR A 246 3.23 14.96 8.98
C TYR A 246 4.28 14.44 9.99
N LEU A 247 5.18 13.60 9.53
CA LEU A 247 6.23 13.01 10.36
C LEU A 247 7.44 13.93 10.57
N ASP A 248 7.42 15.16 10.04
CA ASP A 248 8.53 16.12 10.06
C ASP A 248 9.84 15.51 9.52
N LEU A 249 9.70 14.76 8.44
CA LEU A 249 10.83 14.17 7.72
C LEU A 249 11.16 15.01 6.48
N PRO A 250 12.41 15.00 5.97
CA PRO A 250 12.75 15.66 4.73
C PRO A 250 11.99 15.02 3.55
N ASP A 251 11.55 15.86 2.61
CA ASP A 251 10.91 15.38 1.39
C ASP A 251 11.82 14.45 0.59
N GLU A 252 11.20 13.46 -0.02
CA GLU A 252 11.89 12.50 -0.88
C GLU A 252 12.25 13.14 -2.23
N SER A 253 13.34 12.70 -2.84
CA SER A 253 13.81 13.19 -4.15
C SER A 253 12.75 13.02 -5.25
N GLU A 254 11.88 12.02 -5.14
CA GLU A 254 10.79 11.75 -6.07
C GLU A 254 9.73 12.86 -6.05
N TRP A 255 9.41 13.42 -4.85
CA TRP A 255 8.51 14.56 -4.76
C TRP A 255 9.07 15.80 -5.48
N PHE A 256 10.34 16.13 -5.26
CA PHE A 256 10.97 17.25 -5.96
C PHE A 256 10.97 17.08 -7.48
N ALA A 257 11.15 15.85 -7.97
CA ALA A 257 11.23 15.58 -9.39
C ALA A 257 9.85 15.48 -10.08
N HIS A 258 8.85 14.95 -9.38
CA HIS A 258 7.60 14.51 -9.99
C HIS A 258 6.33 15.05 -9.32
N GLY A 259 6.42 15.73 -8.16
CA GLY A 259 5.26 16.21 -7.40
C GLY A 259 4.36 17.14 -8.22
N ALA A 260 4.94 18.08 -8.98
CA ALA A 260 4.17 18.95 -9.87
C ALA A 260 3.38 18.16 -10.93
N SER A 261 3.95 17.05 -11.45
CA SER A 261 3.26 16.18 -12.41
C SER A 261 2.11 15.42 -11.77
N ALA A 262 2.29 14.95 -10.53
CA ALA A 262 1.24 14.28 -9.77
C ALA A 262 0.08 15.22 -9.44
N LEU A 263 0.37 16.45 -8.95
CA LEU A 263 -0.66 17.46 -8.67
C LEU A 263 -1.44 17.81 -9.94
N ASN A 264 -0.74 18.08 -11.04
CA ASN A 264 -1.38 18.40 -12.32
C ASN A 264 -2.26 17.24 -12.82
N TYR A 265 -1.79 15.99 -12.71
CA TYR A 265 -2.56 14.82 -13.12
C TYR A 265 -3.84 14.64 -12.28
N LEU A 266 -3.76 14.91 -10.97
CA LEU A 266 -4.90 14.83 -10.05
C LEU A 266 -5.81 16.06 -10.09
N GLY A 267 -5.39 17.13 -10.77
CA GLY A 267 -6.12 18.39 -10.86
C GLY A 267 -6.08 19.22 -9.58
N PHE A 268 -5.02 19.08 -8.77
CA PHE A 268 -4.83 19.86 -7.54
C PHE A 268 -3.88 21.05 -7.78
N ASP A 269 -4.20 22.17 -7.17
CA ASP A 269 -3.33 23.35 -7.09
C ASP A 269 -2.57 23.43 -5.73
N GLU A 270 -1.71 24.45 -5.59
CA GLU A 270 -0.93 24.67 -4.36
C GLU A 270 -1.82 24.97 -3.13
N SER A 271 -2.93 25.67 -3.32
CA SER A 271 -3.87 25.96 -2.22
C SER A 271 -4.56 24.70 -1.72
N GLU A 272 -4.96 23.83 -2.66
CA GLU A 272 -5.53 22.53 -2.31
C GLU A 272 -4.51 21.60 -1.64
N LEU A 273 -3.22 21.70 -2.00
CA LEU A 273 -2.16 20.95 -1.33
C LEU A 273 -2.00 21.37 0.14
N ASP A 274 -2.11 22.66 0.45
CA ASP A 274 -2.05 23.17 1.83
C ASP A 274 -3.27 22.70 2.66
N ASP A 275 -4.45 22.69 2.05
CA ASP A 275 -5.66 22.13 2.65
C ASP A 275 -5.49 20.64 2.93
N LEU A 276 -4.96 19.87 1.97
CA LEU A 276 -4.68 18.44 2.11
C LEU A 276 -3.67 18.15 3.21
N ARG A 277 -2.64 18.98 3.39
CA ARG A 277 -1.68 18.86 4.51
C ARG A 277 -2.39 19.05 5.85
N SER A 278 -3.23 20.10 5.96
CA SER A 278 -3.98 20.38 7.19
C SER A 278 -4.92 19.23 7.55
N GLU A 279 -5.72 18.76 6.60
CA GLU A 279 -6.62 17.61 6.77
C GLU A 279 -5.85 16.33 7.17
N THR A 280 -4.67 16.10 6.56
CA THR A 280 -3.81 14.94 6.86
C THR A 280 -3.29 15.00 8.28
N ASN A 281 -2.81 16.17 8.71
CA ASN A 281 -2.29 16.37 10.07
C ASN A 281 -3.36 16.10 11.13
N GLU A 282 -4.59 16.56 10.92
CA GLU A 282 -5.71 16.30 11.81
C GLU A 282 -6.06 14.81 11.87
N GLU A 283 -6.17 14.15 10.70
CA GLU A 283 -6.53 12.74 10.59
C GLU A 283 -5.47 11.82 11.24
N LEU A 284 -4.18 12.06 10.95
CA LEU A 284 -3.11 11.23 11.48
C LEU A 284 -2.83 11.52 12.97
N ALA A 285 -2.94 12.77 13.42
CA ALA A 285 -2.84 13.10 14.85
C ALA A 285 -3.95 12.43 15.67
N ALA A 286 -5.17 12.35 15.15
CA ALA A 286 -6.24 11.60 15.75
C ALA A 286 -5.92 10.09 15.82
N ALA A 287 -5.32 9.53 14.78
CA ALA A 287 -4.90 8.13 14.73
C ALA A 287 -3.79 7.80 15.75
N ASP A 288 -2.89 8.73 16.04
CA ASP A 288 -1.75 8.53 16.94
C ASP A 288 -2.06 8.81 18.43
N SER A 289 -3.12 9.55 18.72
CA SER A 289 -3.46 9.91 20.11
C SER A 289 -3.75 8.71 21.03
N ASP A 290 -4.13 7.58 20.49
CA ASP A 290 -4.44 6.32 21.22
C ASP A 290 -3.22 5.38 21.39
N ARG A 291 -2.05 5.77 20.88
CA ARG A 291 -0.82 4.95 20.94
C ARG A 291 0.12 5.35 22.07
N ARG A 292 -0.19 6.47 22.71
CA ARG A 292 0.51 6.99 23.91
C ARG A 292 -0.28 6.65 25.17
#